data_95e24e763b6e6772fca283e474b1fb30
#
_entry.id   95e24e763b6e6772fca283e474b1fb30
#
_cell.length_a   1.000
_cell.length_b   1.000
_cell.length_c   1.000
_cell.angle_alpha   90.00
_cell.angle_beta   90.00
_cell.angle_gamma   90.00
#
_symmetry.space_group_name_H-M   'P 1'
#
loop_
_entity.id
_entity.type
_entity.pdbx_description
1 polymer ?
#
loop_
_entity_poly.entity_id
_entity_poly.type
_entity_poly.pdbx_seq_one_letter_code
_entity_poly.pdbx_strand_id
1 'polypeptide(L)'
;IVVYSLPVADFAQFDAKHYVAIRDTTSATSEGAVLLKRHTRTHPTDSTKITVVYSGSVLYTGAAGNVTGSLTGAARTYKFPIKDDFVAATALGAVKGDPTWGFEFGVYGDNGYNSKIPELNLKMDSTEITTKTKKLKVKWTLEASQDVNAYQGLDVEVELTAIMAEQIKREIDAEILEELVKGATAAKHYWSTLPGKFVSPTTGATLSGVSFTGNVSEWKETLLHVVERVGAAIHRKTLRGGATDLVCDPDIAALLRTINSFRSDITVEDGGDVGVTKEGTLGNKLTVHSTAYFPRNLILVVRKGSSWLETGFVYAPYIPLLMTNVVQDPDFFQPTKGVMTRYGKKMVRPDFYGLVIVQDLGNLA
;
A
#
# COMPACT_ATOMS: atom_id res chain seq x y z
N ILE A 1 -9.09 -23.97 -45.58
CA ILE A 1 -8.74 -24.48 -44.25
C ILE A 1 -7.53 -25.34 -44.41
N VAL A 2 -6.49 -25.05 -43.67
CA VAL A 2 -5.23 -25.81 -43.70
C VAL A 2 -5.03 -26.44 -42.33
N VAL A 3 -4.66 -27.72 -42.33
CA VAL A 3 -4.48 -28.48 -41.07
C VAL A 3 -3.02 -28.91 -41.00
N TYR A 4 -2.39 -28.58 -39.88
CA TYR A 4 -1.02 -28.97 -39.59
C TYR A 4 -0.95 -29.88 -38.37
N SER A 5 -0.03 -30.84 -38.42
CA SER A 5 0.31 -31.69 -37.28
C SER A 5 1.64 -31.23 -36.70
N LEU A 6 1.62 -30.76 -35.48
CA LEU A 6 2.82 -30.36 -34.74
C LEU A 6 3.27 -31.49 -33.81
N PRO A 7 4.54 -31.92 -33.83
CA PRO A 7 5.03 -32.97 -32.95
C PRO A 7 5.02 -32.51 -31.49
N VAL A 8 4.53 -33.36 -30.61
CA VAL A 8 4.46 -33.05 -29.17
C VAL A 8 5.83 -33.17 -28.48
N ALA A 9 6.82 -33.76 -29.16
CA ALA A 9 8.18 -33.81 -28.64
C ALA A 9 8.75 -32.40 -28.36
N ASP A 10 8.34 -31.40 -29.14
CA ASP A 10 8.69 -30.01 -28.92
C ASP A 10 7.83 -29.35 -27.80
N PHE A 11 6.83 -30.05 -27.29
CA PHE A 11 5.86 -29.60 -26.34
C PHE A 11 5.75 -30.51 -25.09
N ALA A 12 6.87 -31.03 -24.61
CA ALA A 12 6.90 -31.95 -23.46
C ALA A 12 6.14 -31.44 -22.23
N GLN A 13 6.06 -30.13 -22.09
CA GLN A 13 5.37 -29.45 -21.00
C GLN A 13 3.99 -28.89 -21.36
N PHE A 14 3.48 -29.20 -22.55
CA PHE A 14 2.21 -28.66 -23.03
C PHE A 14 1.02 -29.21 -22.25
N ASP A 15 0.13 -28.29 -21.78
CA ASP A 15 -1.14 -28.66 -21.17
C ASP A 15 -2.21 -28.95 -22.24
N ALA A 16 -2.46 -30.23 -22.46
CA ALA A 16 -3.44 -30.70 -23.41
C ALA A 16 -4.90 -30.34 -23.12
N LYS A 17 -5.21 -29.82 -21.93
CA LYS A 17 -6.55 -29.38 -21.56
C LYS A 17 -6.86 -27.96 -22.02
N HIS A 18 -5.85 -27.17 -22.36
CA HIS A 18 -5.97 -25.75 -22.66
C HIS A 18 -5.59 -25.38 -24.10
N TYR A 19 -6.01 -26.15 -25.11
CA TYR A 19 -5.76 -25.85 -26.53
C TYR A 19 -6.19 -24.45 -26.97
N VAL A 20 -7.22 -23.89 -26.37
CA VAL A 20 -7.75 -22.55 -26.72
C VAL A 20 -6.74 -21.43 -26.43
N ALA A 21 -5.78 -21.67 -25.53
CA ALA A 21 -4.76 -20.72 -25.17
C ALA A 21 -3.55 -20.67 -26.11
N ILE A 22 -3.48 -21.54 -27.08
CA ILE A 22 -2.40 -21.53 -28.10
C ILE A 22 -2.51 -20.23 -28.90
N ARG A 23 -1.36 -19.56 -29.09
CA ARG A 23 -1.24 -18.34 -29.90
C ARG A 23 -0.10 -18.53 -30.91
N ASP A 24 -0.37 -18.19 -32.17
CA ASP A 24 0.66 -17.97 -33.16
C ASP A 24 1.22 -16.56 -33.00
N THR A 25 2.51 -16.44 -32.72
CA THR A 25 3.22 -15.17 -32.58
C THR A 25 4.10 -14.82 -33.76
N THR A 26 3.95 -15.54 -34.84
CA THR A 26 4.67 -15.26 -36.10
C THR A 26 4.29 -13.86 -36.58
N SER A 27 5.27 -13.07 -36.96
CA SER A 27 5.09 -11.69 -37.41
C SER A 27 4.04 -11.57 -38.52
N ALA A 28 3.26 -10.49 -38.52
CA ALA A 28 2.07 -10.23 -39.30
C ALA A 28 2.23 -10.23 -40.84
N THR A 29 3.36 -10.63 -41.37
CA THR A 29 3.62 -10.79 -42.83
C THR A 29 3.08 -12.10 -43.41
N SER A 30 2.51 -12.96 -42.61
CA SER A 30 1.83 -14.17 -43.09
C SER A 30 0.35 -13.89 -43.38
N GLU A 31 0.12 -13.08 -44.41
CA GLU A 31 -0.99 -13.11 -45.35
C GLU A 31 -2.32 -13.70 -44.81
N GLY A 32 -2.91 -13.10 -43.78
CA GLY A 32 -4.32 -13.31 -43.47
C GLY A 32 -4.73 -14.70 -42.93
N ALA A 33 -3.77 -15.56 -42.57
CA ALA A 33 -4.09 -16.85 -41.99
C ALA A 33 -4.44 -16.72 -40.51
N VAL A 34 -5.68 -17.03 -40.12
CA VAL A 34 -6.18 -16.96 -38.75
C VAL A 34 -6.21 -18.38 -38.18
N LEU A 35 -5.60 -18.51 -36.96
CA LEU A 35 -5.64 -19.75 -36.21
C LEU A 35 -7.06 -20.01 -35.67
N LEU A 36 -7.67 -21.11 -36.11
CA LEU A 36 -8.98 -21.56 -35.65
C LEU A 36 -8.83 -22.38 -34.36
N LYS A 37 -8.74 -21.68 -33.23
CA LYS A 37 -8.55 -22.28 -31.88
C LYS A 37 -9.60 -23.36 -31.56
N ARG A 38 -10.81 -23.20 -32.04
CA ARG A 38 -11.93 -24.11 -31.79
C ARG A 38 -11.75 -25.49 -32.38
N HIS A 39 -10.92 -25.61 -33.43
CA HIS A 39 -10.65 -26.85 -34.13
C HIS A 39 -9.26 -27.44 -33.81
N THR A 40 -8.49 -26.75 -32.99
CA THR A 40 -7.20 -27.24 -32.49
C THR A 40 -7.45 -28.30 -31.43
N ARG A 41 -6.88 -29.51 -31.64
CA ARG A 41 -7.05 -30.69 -30.78
C ARG A 41 -5.85 -31.64 -30.89
N THR A 42 -5.78 -32.64 -29.99
CA THR A 42 -4.81 -33.74 -30.16
C THR A 42 -5.05 -34.45 -31.47
N HIS A 43 -3.98 -34.91 -32.09
CA HIS A 43 -4.08 -35.70 -33.31
C HIS A 43 -4.86 -37.00 -33.03
N PRO A 44 -5.84 -37.37 -33.87
CA PRO A 44 -6.73 -38.49 -33.59
C PRO A 44 -6.07 -39.86 -33.49
N THR A 45 -4.96 -40.04 -34.23
CA THR A 45 -4.23 -41.34 -34.32
C THR A 45 -2.87 -41.32 -33.64
N ASP A 46 -2.32 -40.15 -33.35
CA ASP A 46 -0.97 -40.01 -32.81
C ASP A 46 -0.97 -39.05 -31.61
N SER A 47 -0.90 -39.61 -30.41
CA SER A 47 -0.92 -38.84 -29.16
C SER A 47 0.30 -37.92 -28.96
N THR A 48 1.33 -38.11 -29.82
CA THR A 48 2.55 -37.29 -29.81
C THR A 48 2.45 -36.03 -30.66
N LYS A 49 1.28 -35.78 -31.28
CA LYS A 49 1.05 -34.65 -32.18
C LYS A 49 -0.20 -33.87 -31.82
N ILE A 50 -0.18 -32.57 -32.12
CA ILE A 50 -1.31 -31.69 -32.04
C ILE A 50 -1.73 -31.25 -33.44
N THR A 51 -3.03 -31.29 -33.69
CA THR A 51 -3.61 -30.80 -34.94
C THR A 51 -3.98 -29.33 -34.77
N VAL A 52 -3.37 -28.45 -35.53
CA VAL A 52 -3.63 -27.01 -35.57
C VAL A 52 -4.30 -26.66 -36.90
N VAL A 53 -5.40 -25.91 -36.83
CA VAL A 53 -6.24 -25.58 -37.99
C VAL A 53 -6.22 -24.10 -38.27
N TYR A 54 -5.94 -23.71 -39.51
CA TYR A 54 -5.96 -22.34 -39.99
C TYR A 54 -7.04 -22.08 -41.01
N SER A 55 -7.65 -20.90 -40.99
CA SER A 55 -8.44 -20.36 -42.11
C SER A 55 -7.63 -19.29 -42.84
N GLY A 56 -7.53 -19.36 -44.15
CA GLY A 56 -6.83 -18.37 -44.97
C GLY A 56 -6.59 -18.88 -46.38
N SER A 57 -6.33 -18.00 -47.34
CA SER A 57 -6.26 -18.34 -48.76
C SER A 57 -4.87 -18.66 -49.28
N VAL A 58 -3.81 -18.44 -48.52
CA VAL A 58 -2.45 -18.40 -49.11
C VAL A 58 -1.40 -19.16 -48.30
N LEU A 59 -1.65 -20.35 -47.93
CA LEU A 59 -0.61 -21.11 -47.19
C LEU A 59 -0.25 -22.46 -47.85
N TYR A 60 -0.66 -22.66 -49.08
CA TYR A 60 -0.45 -23.95 -49.73
C TYR A 60 0.31 -23.80 -51.03
N THR A 61 1.58 -24.19 -51.04
CA THR A 61 2.39 -24.47 -52.24
C THR A 61 2.85 -25.94 -52.21
N GLY A 62 1.91 -26.83 -52.31
CA GLY A 62 2.21 -28.26 -52.39
C GLY A 62 1.19 -29.00 -53.25
N ALA A 63 1.63 -30.01 -54.00
CA ALA A 63 0.78 -30.80 -54.90
C ALA A 63 -0.39 -31.45 -54.16
N ALA A 64 -1.55 -31.43 -54.83
CA ALA A 64 -2.79 -31.97 -54.30
C ALA A 64 -2.63 -33.42 -53.84
N GLY A 65 -2.86 -33.71 -52.58
CA GLY A 65 -2.99 -35.08 -52.06
C GLY A 65 -2.25 -35.43 -50.78
N ASN A 66 -1.26 -34.69 -50.36
CA ASN A 66 -0.53 -34.99 -49.12
C ASN A 66 -0.50 -33.79 -48.17
N VAL A 67 -1.35 -33.82 -47.20
CA VAL A 67 -1.49 -32.77 -46.13
C VAL A 67 -0.42 -32.94 -45.03
N THR A 68 0.72 -33.47 -45.35
CA THR A 68 1.94 -33.46 -44.56
C THR A 68 2.86 -32.34 -45.03
N GLY A 69 2.29 -31.18 -45.27
CA GLY A 69 3.06 -30.02 -45.65
C GLY A 69 3.70 -29.37 -44.43
N SER A 70 5.00 -29.54 -44.28
CA SER A 70 5.81 -28.53 -43.61
C SER A 70 5.46 -27.18 -44.20
N LEU A 71 5.22 -26.18 -43.40
CA LEU A 71 5.14 -24.76 -43.81
C LEU A 71 6.53 -24.39 -44.35
N THR A 72 6.77 -24.66 -45.61
CA THR A 72 8.02 -24.33 -46.30
C THR A 72 8.06 -22.82 -46.49
N GLY A 73 8.83 -22.15 -45.68
CA GLY A 73 9.18 -20.75 -45.93
C GLY A 73 9.32 -19.84 -44.71
N ALA A 74 8.60 -20.04 -43.61
CA ALA A 74 8.78 -19.24 -42.43
C ALA A 74 8.61 -20.12 -41.18
N ALA A 75 9.60 -20.10 -40.33
CA ALA A 75 9.49 -20.69 -38.98
C ALA A 75 8.36 -20.01 -38.22
N ARG A 76 7.34 -20.78 -37.85
CA ARG A 76 6.24 -20.23 -37.03
C ARG A 76 6.54 -20.42 -35.55
N THR A 77 6.33 -19.36 -34.83
CA THR A 77 6.54 -19.36 -33.38
C THR A 77 5.18 -19.42 -32.66
N TYR A 78 5.02 -20.42 -31.82
CA TYR A 78 3.81 -20.59 -31.03
C TYR A 78 4.08 -20.34 -29.55
N LYS A 79 3.16 -19.66 -28.89
CA LYS A 79 3.05 -19.64 -27.43
C LYS A 79 1.95 -20.60 -27.03
N PHE A 80 2.23 -21.51 -26.15
CA PHE A 80 1.32 -22.52 -25.67
C PHE A 80 1.31 -22.57 -24.13
N PRO A 81 0.20 -22.98 -23.50
CA PRO A 81 0.13 -23.17 -22.07
C PRO A 81 0.97 -24.36 -21.64
N ILE A 82 1.72 -24.18 -20.59
CA ILE A 82 2.57 -25.21 -19.98
C ILE A 82 1.76 -25.86 -18.85
N LYS A 83 1.93 -27.18 -18.66
CA LYS A 83 1.38 -27.86 -17.49
C LYS A 83 1.93 -27.22 -16.22
N ASP A 84 1.06 -27.00 -15.27
CA ASP A 84 1.46 -26.62 -13.92
C ASP A 84 2.10 -27.86 -13.25
N ASP A 85 3.42 -27.85 -13.19
CA ASP A 85 4.19 -28.95 -12.63
C ASP A 85 4.70 -28.55 -11.27
N PHE A 86 3.99 -29.02 -10.24
CA PHE A 86 4.36 -28.81 -8.85
C PHE A 86 5.62 -29.57 -8.43
N VAL A 87 6.14 -30.43 -9.27
CA VAL A 87 7.23 -31.36 -8.98
C VAL A 87 8.56 -30.90 -9.59
N ALA A 88 8.55 -30.20 -10.71
CA ALA A 88 9.76 -29.78 -11.38
C ALA A 88 10.32 -28.46 -10.81
N ALA A 89 11.64 -28.39 -10.68
CA ALA A 89 12.36 -27.20 -10.24
C ALA A 89 12.18 -25.98 -11.19
N THR A 90 11.59 -26.18 -12.37
CA THR A 90 11.34 -25.17 -13.40
C THR A 90 9.86 -24.79 -13.54
N ALA A 91 8.98 -25.25 -12.65
CA ALA A 91 7.56 -24.97 -12.72
C ALA A 91 7.27 -23.47 -12.53
N LEU A 92 6.70 -22.84 -13.57
CA LEU A 92 6.27 -21.46 -13.56
C LEU A 92 4.87 -21.35 -12.93
N GLY A 93 4.76 -20.62 -11.82
CA GLY A 93 3.49 -20.41 -11.13
C GLY A 93 3.21 -21.39 -9.99
N ALA A 94 4.04 -22.39 -9.79
CA ALA A 94 3.94 -23.30 -8.64
C ALA A 94 4.37 -22.60 -7.35
N VAL A 95 3.61 -22.79 -6.28
CA VAL A 95 3.98 -22.31 -4.94
C VAL A 95 5.24 -22.98 -4.42
N LYS A 96 5.61 -24.11 -5.01
CA LYS A 96 6.76 -24.95 -4.67
C LYS A 96 7.77 -25.07 -5.81
N GLY A 97 8.15 -23.94 -6.43
CA GLY A 97 9.19 -23.95 -7.46
C GLY A 97 10.62 -24.17 -6.95
N ASP A 98 10.83 -24.02 -5.65
CA ASP A 98 12.13 -24.17 -5.00
C ASP A 98 12.13 -25.42 -4.11
N PRO A 99 13.03 -26.39 -4.34
CA PRO A 99 13.16 -27.58 -3.51
C PRO A 99 13.48 -27.27 -2.04
N THR A 100 13.91 -26.04 -1.72
CA THR A 100 14.19 -25.58 -0.37
C THR A 100 12.95 -25.07 0.38
N TRP A 101 11.81 -24.87 -0.30
CA TRP A 101 10.59 -24.25 0.24
C TRP A 101 9.48 -25.23 0.65
N GLY A 102 9.66 -26.50 0.44
CA GLY A 102 8.66 -27.52 0.76
C GLY A 102 8.62 -27.88 2.26
N PHE A 103 7.44 -27.81 2.89
CA PHE A 103 7.21 -28.40 4.22
C PHE A 103 6.97 -29.91 4.15
N GLU A 104 6.79 -30.45 2.96
CA GLU A 104 6.51 -31.87 2.70
C GLU A 104 7.82 -32.65 2.76
N PHE A 105 7.89 -33.56 3.71
CA PHE A 105 9.05 -34.43 3.86
C PHE A 105 9.08 -35.50 2.76
N GLY A 106 10.18 -35.63 2.06
CA GLY A 106 10.40 -36.74 1.14
C GLY A 106 10.09 -36.48 -0.34
N VAL A 107 9.68 -35.25 -0.74
CA VAL A 107 9.22 -34.99 -2.10
C VAL A 107 10.23 -34.26 -2.98
N TYR A 108 11.25 -33.59 -2.42
CA TYR A 108 12.16 -32.75 -3.19
C TYR A 108 13.62 -32.82 -2.74
N GLY A 109 14.51 -33.07 -3.68
CA GLY A 109 15.96 -33.06 -3.58
C GLY A 109 16.56 -33.78 -4.78
N ASP A 110 17.85 -33.65 -5.06
CA ASP A 110 18.56 -34.33 -6.17
C ASP A 110 18.39 -35.86 -6.18
N ASN A 111 17.93 -36.43 -5.06
CA ASN A 111 17.58 -37.85 -4.93
C ASN A 111 16.09 -38.08 -4.60
N GLY A 112 15.23 -37.10 -4.83
CA GLY A 112 13.79 -37.20 -4.59
C GLY A 112 13.32 -37.02 -3.15
N TYR A 113 14.20 -36.73 -2.22
CA TYR A 113 13.86 -36.59 -0.81
C TYR A 113 14.47 -35.32 -0.19
N ASN A 114 13.66 -34.50 0.40
CA ASN A 114 14.13 -33.41 1.26
C ASN A 114 14.48 -34.00 2.64
N SER A 115 15.78 -34.16 2.90
CA SER A 115 16.26 -34.71 4.18
C SER A 115 16.32 -33.69 5.30
N LYS A 116 16.02 -32.42 5.06
CA LYS A 116 16.08 -31.35 6.06
C LYS A 116 14.69 -30.82 6.36
N ILE A 117 14.28 -30.94 7.59
CA ILE A 117 13.08 -30.30 8.11
C ILE A 117 13.40 -28.79 8.21
N PRO A 118 12.59 -27.88 7.63
CA PRO A 118 12.81 -26.45 7.78
C PRO A 118 12.67 -26.02 9.23
N GLU A 119 13.65 -25.28 9.71
CA GLU A 119 13.72 -24.78 11.09
C GLU A 119 13.29 -23.31 11.14
N LEU A 120 12.48 -22.97 12.15
CA LEU A 120 12.12 -21.58 12.45
C LEU A 120 12.96 -21.10 13.63
N ASN A 121 13.88 -20.18 13.37
CA ASN A 121 14.71 -19.57 14.39
C ASN A 121 14.13 -18.24 14.85
N LEU A 122 13.88 -18.10 16.15
CA LEU A 122 13.46 -16.85 16.77
C LEU A 122 14.71 -16.05 17.23
N LYS A 123 14.92 -14.90 16.65
CA LYS A 123 15.95 -13.97 17.09
C LYS A 123 15.29 -12.79 17.81
N MET A 124 15.74 -12.50 19.01
CA MET A 124 15.33 -11.33 19.78
C MET A 124 16.44 -10.30 19.76
N ASP A 125 16.13 -9.12 19.22
CA ASP A 125 17.02 -7.96 19.28
C ASP A 125 16.43 -6.94 20.26
N SER A 126 17.26 -6.40 21.15
CA SER A 126 16.90 -5.30 22.04
C SER A 126 17.45 -3.98 21.49
N THR A 127 16.63 -2.94 21.54
CA THR A 127 17.01 -1.60 21.12
C THR A 127 16.79 -0.62 22.24
N GLU A 128 17.78 0.20 22.54
CA GLU A 128 17.67 1.25 23.54
C GLU A 128 16.78 2.39 23.06
N ILE A 129 15.92 2.88 23.94
CA ILE A 129 15.10 4.05 23.73
C ILE A 129 15.58 5.15 24.67
N THR A 130 16.18 6.20 24.12
CA THR A 130 16.62 7.36 24.90
C THR A 130 15.45 8.28 25.19
N THR A 131 15.29 8.68 26.43
CA THR A 131 14.24 9.60 26.85
C THR A 131 14.64 11.06 26.71
N LYS A 132 13.73 11.88 26.20
CA LYS A 132 13.87 13.35 26.14
C LYS A 132 12.89 14.01 27.11
N THR A 133 13.28 15.15 27.66
CA THR A 133 12.43 15.93 28.56
C THR A 133 11.92 17.16 27.85
N LYS A 134 10.60 17.35 27.86
CA LYS A 134 9.92 18.57 27.40
C LYS A 134 9.47 19.37 28.62
N LYS A 135 9.67 20.68 28.56
CA LYS A 135 9.32 21.60 29.64
C LYS A 135 8.64 22.81 29.04
N LEU A 136 7.55 23.26 29.66
CA LEU A 136 6.85 24.48 29.31
C LEU A 136 6.58 25.24 30.58
N LYS A 137 6.71 26.57 30.54
CA LYS A 137 6.49 27.46 31.66
C LYS A 137 5.58 28.61 31.24
N VAL A 138 4.64 28.97 32.07
CA VAL A 138 3.78 30.14 31.91
C VAL A 138 3.99 31.11 33.04
N LYS A 139 3.88 32.41 32.75
CA LYS A 139 3.88 33.49 33.70
C LYS A 139 2.65 34.36 33.46
N TRP A 140 2.08 34.90 34.50
CA TRP A 140 0.99 35.87 34.42
C TRP A 140 1.18 36.97 35.49
N THR A 141 0.48 38.07 35.34
CA THR A 141 0.50 39.15 36.34
C THR A 141 -0.63 38.93 37.35
N LEU A 142 -0.42 39.40 38.57
CA LEU A 142 -1.41 39.26 39.63
C LEU A 142 -2.67 40.10 39.29
N GLU A 143 -2.46 41.29 38.73
CA GLU A 143 -3.54 42.17 38.28
C GLU A 143 -4.42 41.50 37.22
N ALA A 144 -3.80 40.91 36.19
CA ALA A 144 -4.53 40.18 35.16
C ALA A 144 -5.36 39.03 35.71
N SER A 145 -4.86 38.33 36.74
CA SER A 145 -5.62 37.28 37.42
C SER A 145 -6.84 37.81 38.15
N GLN A 146 -6.70 38.97 38.83
CA GLN A 146 -7.80 39.63 39.54
C GLN A 146 -8.85 40.15 38.54
N ASP A 147 -8.42 40.79 37.47
CA ASP A 147 -9.31 41.35 36.45
C ASP A 147 -10.14 40.26 35.76
N VAL A 148 -9.50 39.16 35.31
CA VAL A 148 -10.19 38.04 34.68
C VAL A 148 -11.19 37.39 35.66
N ASN A 149 -10.81 37.22 36.91
CA ASN A 149 -11.72 36.68 37.91
C ASN A 149 -12.91 37.64 38.17
N ALA A 150 -12.66 38.95 38.25
CA ALA A 150 -13.73 39.95 38.51
C ALA A 150 -14.69 40.09 37.33
N TYR A 151 -14.19 40.05 36.05
CA TYR A 151 -15.01 40.29 34.88
C TYR A 151 -15.63 39.00 34.30
N GLN A 152 -14.93 37.88 34.39
CA GLN A 152 -15.34 36.61 33.72
C GLN A 152 -15.60 35.47 34.71
N GLY A 153 -15.20 35.62 35.98
CA GLY A 153 -15.34 34.56 36.98
C GLY A 153 -14.46 33.34 36.72
N LEU A 154 -13.41 33.49 35.90
CA LEU A 154 -12.48 32.42 35.54
C LEU A 154 -11.21 32.48 36.39
N ASP A 155 -10.69 31.30 36.74
CA ASP A 155 -9.39 31.16 37.38
C ASP A 155 -8.30 31.04 36.31
N VAL A 156 -7.47 32.08 36.22
CA VAL A 156 -6.36 32.15 35.23
C VAL A 156 -5.36 30.99 35.38
N GLU A 157 -5.14 30.54 36.64
CA GLU A 157 -4.22 29.42 36.89
C GLU A 157 -4.73 28.12 36.27
N VAL A 158 -6.01 27.83 36.39
CA VAL A 158 -6.64 26.62 35.87
C VAL A 158 -6.64 26.65 34.34
N GLU A 159 -7.07 27.76 33.75
CA GLU A 159 -7.12 27.93 32.31
C GLU A 159 -5.74 27.84 31.65
N LEU A 160 -4.74 28.55 32.19
CA LEU A 160 -3.38 28.50 31.66
C LEU A 160 -2.74 27.10 31.81
N THR A 161 -3.09 26.38 32.87
CA THR A 161 -2.62 25.03 33.10
C THR A 161 -3.21 24.07 32.08
N ALA A 162 -4.49 24.21 31.75
CA ALA A 162 -5.16 23.43 30.69
C ALA A 162 -4.52 23.69 29.32
N ILE A 163 -4.31 24.96 28.96
CA ILE A 163 -3.65 25.37 27.72
C ILE A 163 -2.23 24.80 27.60
N MET A 164 -1.45 24.82 28.70
CA MET A 164 -0.10 24.23 28.69
C MET A 164 -0.11 22.72 28.45
N ALA A 165 -1.03 22.01 29.11
CA ALA A 165 -1.16 20.57 28.94
C ALA A 165 -1.54 20.22 27.51
N GLU A 166 -2.45 20.97 26.92
CA GLU A 166 -2.86 20.84 25.54
C GLU A 166 -1.71 21.13 24.57
N GLN A 167 -0.95 22.19 24.79
CA GLN A 167 0.18 22.54 23.93
C GLN A 167 1.29 21.47 23.93
N ILE A 168 1.57 20.86 25.10
CA ILE A 168 2.53 19.76 25.19
C ILE A 168 2.00 18.53 24.43
N LYS A 169 0.71 18.22 24.58
CA LYS A 169 0.08 17.11 23.85
C LYS A 169 0.23 17.31 22.34
N ARG A 170 -0.12 18.49 21.83
CA ARG A 170 0.01 18.84 20.41
C ARG A 170 1.45 18.70 19.90
N GLU A 171 2.43 19.16 20.68
CA GLU A 171 3.83 19.06 20.29
C GLU A 171 4.32 17.60 20.22
N ILE A 172 3.89 16.75 21.17
CA ILE A 172 4.20 15.34 21.17
C ILE A 172 3.59 14.66 19.95
N ASP A 173 2.32 14.93 19.66
CA ASP A 173 1.60 14.34 18.52
C ASP A 173 2.25 14.74 17.18
N ALA A 174 2.58 16.03 17.03
CA ALA A 174 3.27 16.54 15.84
C ALA A 174 4.66 15.88 15.66
N GLU A 175 5.43 15.73 16.74
CA GLU A 175 6.75 15.10 16.71
C GLU A 175 6.67 13.61 16.34
N ILE A 176 5.65 12.89 16.83
CA ILE A 176 5.42 11.49 16.49
C ILE A 176 5.04 11.37 15.01
N LEU A 177 4.10 12.19 14.53
CA LEU A 177 3.66 12.17 13.14
C LEU A 177 4.80 12.51 12.17
N GLU A 178 5.65 13.49 12.50
CA GLU A 178 6.81 13.84 11.70
C GLU A 178 7.79 12.66 11.59
N GLU A 179 8.03 11.94 12.68
CA GLU A 179 8.91 10.77 12.69
C GLU A 179 8.30 9.60 11.89
N LEU A 180 6.99 9.40 11.97
CA LEU A 180 6.28 8.40 11.18
C LEU A 180 6.37 8.71 9.68
N VAL A 181 6.20 9.96 9.28
CA VAL A 181 6.34 10.39 7.88
C VAL A 181 7.77 10.19 7.37
N LYS A 182 8.77 10.56 8.15
CA LYS A 182 10.19 10.39 7.79
C LYS A 182 10.58 8.92 7.68
N GLY A 183 10.01 8.08 8.52
CA GLY A 183 10.33 6.66 8.60
C GLY A 183 9.46 5.75 7.73
N ALA A 184 8.46 6.25 7.04
CA ALA A 184 7.57 5.43 6.22
C ALA A 184 8.30 4.83 4.99
N THR A 185 8.52 3.49 4.99
CA THR A 185 9.26 2.77 3.95
C THR A 185 8.44 1.75 3.17
N ALA A 186 7.18 1.51 3.57
CA ALA A 186 6.37 0.48 2.92
C ALA A 186 6.16 0.77 1.44
N ALA A 187 5.63 1.92 1.13
CA ALA A 187 5.45 2.41 -0.23
C ALA A 187 5.31 3.94 -0.22
N LYS A 188 5.69 4.55 -1.33
CA LYS A 188 5.47 5.97 -1.60
C LYS A 188 4.80 6.07 -2.95
N HIS A 189 3.56 6.58 -2.96
CA HIS A 189 2.80 6.77 -4.20
C HIS A 189 2.41 8.22 -4.38
N TYR A 190 2.24 8.61 -5.64
CA TYR A 190 1.85 9.96 -6.04
C TYR A 190 0.48 9.93 -6.68
N TRP A 191 -0.31 10.96 -6.44
CA TRP A 191 -1.60 11.20 -7.08
C TRP A 191 -1.80 12.70 -7.31
N SER A 192 -2.49 13.08 -8.39
CA SER A 192 -2.79 14.47 -8.70
C SER A 192 -4.29 14.76 -8.54
N THR A 193 -4.62 15.93 -8.00
CA THR A 193 -6.00 16.41 -7.87
C THR A 193 -6.59 16.87 -9.19
N LEU A 194 -5.76 17.21 -10.18
CA LEU A 194 -6.22 17.66 -11.49
C LEU A 194 -6.79 16.50 -12.30
N PRO A 195 -8.07 16.58 -12.75
CA PRO A 195 -8.68 15.54 -13.57
C PRO A 195 -7.90 15.30 -14.86
N GLY A 196 -7.65 14.04 -15.19
CA GLY A 196 -6.91 13.67 -16.40
C GLY A 196 -5.39 13.78 -16.31
N LYS A 197 -4.83 14.32 -15.24
CA LYS A 197 -3.38 14.32 -15.01
C LYS A 197 -2.95 13.03 -14.34
N PHE A 198 -2.63 12.02 -15.15
CA PHE A 198 -2.04 10.79 -14.63
C PHE A 198 -0.60 11.02 -14.22
N VAL A 199 -0.28 10.54 -13.06
CA VAL A 199 1.05 10.65 -12.45
C VAL A 199 1.61 9.26 -12.23
N SER A 200 2.90 9.07 -12.52
CA SER A 200 3.58 7.82 -12.19
C SER A 200 3.53 7.57 -10.68
N PRO A 201 2.98 6.44 -10.22
CA PRO A 201 2.83 6.19 -8.79
C PRO A 201 4.15 6.13 -8.04
N THR A 202 5.27 5.85 -8.72
CA THR A 202 6.60 5.70 -8.10
C THR A 202 7.47 6.94 -8.20
N THR A 203 7.41 7.66 -9.33
CA THR A 203 8.31 8.80 -9.61
C THR A 203 7.65 10.16 -9.44
N GLY A 204 6.33 10.21 -9.44
CA GLY A 204 5.59 11.48 -9.42
C GLY A 204 5.61 12.26 -10.74
N ALA A 205 6.21 11.70 -11.79
CA ALA A 205 6.25 12.33 -13.11
C ALA A 205 4.90 12.22 -13.83
N THR A 206 4.51 13.25 -14.57
CA THR A 206 3.28 13.24 -15.36
C THR A 206 3.43 12.23 -16.51
N LEU A 207 2.44 11.37 -16.67
CA LEU A 207 2.36 10.40 -17.76
C LEU A 207 1.65 11.06 -18.93
N SER A 208 2.32 11.08 -20.10
CA SER A 208 1.74 11.53 -21.36
C SER A 208 1.07 10.37 -22.11
N GLY A 209 0.03 10.69 -22.90
CA GLY A 209 -0.64 9.70 -23.74
C GLY A 209 -1.76 8.91 -23.08
N VAL A 210 -2.12 9.24 -21.86
CA VAL A 210 -3.28 8.69 -21.15
C VAL A 210 -4.37 9.75 -21.10
N SER A 211 -5.57 9.45 -21.58
CA SER A 211 -6.73 10.34 -21.52
C SER A 211 -7.76 9.83 -20.53
N PHE A 212 -8.38 10.75 -19.82
CA PHE A 212 -9.47 10.49 -18.89
C PHE A 212 -10.77 11.04 -19.48
N THR A 213 -11.77 10.21 -19.58
CA THR A 213 -13.10 10.56 -20.14
C THR A 213 -14.21 10.53 -19.09
N GLY A 214 -13.87 10.43 -17.82
CA GLY A 214 -14.80 10.38 -16.70
C GLY A 214 -15.13 11.75 -16.09
N ASN A 215 -15.99 11.73 -15.09
CA ASN A 215 -16.39 12.91 -14.32
C ASN A 215 -15.36 13.22 -13.22
N VAL A 216 -15.35 14.47 -12.71
CA VAL A 216 -14.48 14.91 -11.60
C VAL A 216 -14.69 14.06 -10.34
N SER A 217 -15.93 13.62 -10.09
CA SER A 217 -16.22 12.74 -8.95
C SER A 217 -15.53 11.37 -9.08
N GLU A 218 -15.58 10.78 -10.27
CA GLU A 218 -14.88 9.51 -10.56
C GLU A 218 -13.36 9.66 -10.45
N TRP A 219 -12.83 10.85 -10.83
CA TRP A 219 -11.41 11.13 -10.65
C TRP A 219 -11.01 11.10 -9.18
N LYS A 220 -11.81 11.71 -8.30
CA LYS A 220 -11.54 11.71 -6.86
C LYS A 220 -11.57 10.30 -6.26
N GLU A 221 -12.42 9.41 -6.77
CA GLU A 221 -12.45 8.00 -6.33
C GLU A 221 -11.15 7.25 -6.65
N THR A 222 -10.39 7.67 -7.66
CA THR A 222 -9.09 7.07 -7.95
C THR A 222 -8.07 7.24 -6.82
N LEU A 223 -8.23 8.26 -5.96
CA LEU A 223 -7.41 8.43 -4.76
C LEU A 223 -7.53 7.23 -3.81
N LEU A 224 -8.76 6.72 -3.62
CA LEU A 224 -8.99 5.52 -2.80
C LEU A 224 -8.19 4.33 -3.34
N HIS A 225 -8.17 4.15 -4.67
CA HIS A 225 -7.39 3.08 -5.29
C HIS A 225 -5.88 3.20 -5.00
N VAL A 226 -5.33 4.43 -5.03
CA VAL A 226 -3.92 4.67 -4.70
C VAL A 226 -3.63 4.35 -3.23
N VAL A 227 -4.52 4.75 -2.31
CA VAL A 227 -4.41 4.44 -0.88
C VAL A 227 -4.44 2.94 -0.63
N GLU A 228 -5.37 2.22 -1.26
CA GLU A 228 -5.47 0.76 -1.14
C GLU A 228 -4.24 0.04 -1.73
N ARG A 229 -3.62 0.58 -2.79
CA ARG A 229 -2.35 0.06 -3.31
C ARG A 229 -1.22 0.18 -2.29
N VAL A 230 -1.15 1.29 -1.55
CA VAL A 230 -0.20 1.42 -0.44
C VAL A 230 -0.50 0.42 0.66
N GLY A 231 -1.78 0.23 1.01
CA GLY A 231 -2.22 -0.80 1.96
C GLY A 231 -1.83 -2.21 1.52
N ALA A 232 -1.96 -2.52 0.23
CA ALA A 232 -1.52 -3.80 -0.34
C ALA A 232 0.01 -3.96 -0.30
N ALA A 233 0.77 -2.87 -0.50
CA ALA A 233 2.23 -2.90 -0.36
C ALA A 233 2.67 -3.17 1.08
N ILE A 234 1.99 -2.56 2.07
CA ILE A 234 2.18 -2.87 3.50
C ILE A 234 1.92 -4.36 3.74
N HIS A 235 0.80 -4.89 3.23
CA HIS A 235 0.47 -6.30 3.38
C HIS A 235 1.52 -7.23 2.79
N ARG A 236 2.01 -6.94 1.58
CA ARG A 236 3.06 -7.75 0.92
C ARG A 236 4.37 -7.79 1.70
N LYS A 237 4.76 -6.65 2.31
CA LYS A 237 6.00 -6.56 3.09
C LYS A 237 5.89 -7.20 4.47
N THR A 238 4.75 -7.02 5.12
CA THR A 238 4.58 -7.42 6.52
C THR A 238 3.92 -8.78 6.70
N LEU A 239 3.13 -9.23 5.71
CA LEU A 239 2.29 -10.45 5.74
C LEU A 239 1.31 -10.47 6.94
N ARG A 240 1.00 -9.28 7.52
CA ARG A 240 0.15 -9.13 8.71
C ARG A 240 -1.18 -8.45 8.44
N GLY A 241 -1.46 -8.11 7.20
CA GLY A 241 -2.69 -7.44 6.78
C GLY A 241 -2.41 -6.03 6.22
N GLY A 242 -3.42 -5.47 5.59
CA GLY A 242 -3.35 -4.15 4.96
C GLY A 242 -3.52 -3.00 5.95
N ALA A 243 -3.57 -1.78 5.44
CA ALA A 243 -3.79 -0.57 6.21
C ALA A 243 -5.10 -0.59 7.01
N THR A 244 -5.10 0.10 8.13
CA THR A 244 -6.26 0.27 9.03
C THR A 244 -6.60 1.74 9.24
N ASP A 245 -5.61 2.62 9.26
CA ASP A 245 -5.78 4.02 9.60
C ASP A 245 -5.11 4.92 8.54
N LEU A 246 -5.67 6.11 8.39
CA LEU A 246 -5.19 7.20 7.55
C LEU A 246 -5.02 8.45 8.40
N VAL A 247 -3.92 9.16 8.22
CA VAL A 247 -3.72 10.49 8.80
C VAL A 247 -3.48 11.50 7.68
N CYS A 248 -4.21 12.59 7.69
CA CYS A 248 -4.12 13.63 6.66
C CYS A 248 -4.36 15.04 7.21
N ASP A 249 -4.09 16.02 6.37
CA ASP A 249 -4.44 17.40 6.61
C ASP A 249 -5.95 17.65 6.42
N PRO A 250 -6.56 18.66 7.07
CA PRO A 250 -7.96 19.01 6.89
C PRO A 250 -8.40 19.27 5.44
N ASP A 251 -7.53 19.84 4.59
CA ASP A 251 -7.82 20.06 3.17
C ASP A 251 -8.03 18.74 2.43
N ILE A 252 -7.18 17.74 2.71
CA ILE A 252 -7.32 16.40 2.17
C ILE A 252 -8.52 15.69 2.76
N ALA A 253 -8.78 15.87 4.06
CA ALA A 253 -9.97 15.31 4.70
C ALA A 253 -11.26 15.83 4.04
N ALA A 254 -11.32 17.13 3.72
CA ALA A 254 -12.42 17.72 2.98
C ALA A 254 -12.59 17.08 1.58
N LEU A 255 -11.49 16.80 0.89
CA LEU A 255 -11.51 16.08 -0.39
C LEU A 255 -12.03 14.64 -0.21
N LEU A 256 -11.57 13.92 0.81
CA LEU A 256 -12.02 12.56 1.11
C LEU A 256 -13.51 12.49 1.44
N ARG A 257 -14.07 13.50 2.12
CA ARG A 257 -15.52 13.60 2.41
C ARG A 257 -16.38 13.68 1.14
N THR A 258 -15.81 14.14 0.01
CA THR A 258 -16.54 14.20 -1.27
C THR A 258 -16.59 12.87 -2.01
N ILE A 259 -15.89 11.85 -1.54
CA ILE A 259 -15.87 10.50 -2.13
C ILE A 259 -17.08 9.70 -1.63
N ASN A 260 -17.78 9.00 -2.54
CA ASN A 260 -19.00 8.25 -2.20
C ASN A 260 -18.77 7.14 -1.15
N SER A 261 -17.56 6.60 -1.07
CA SER A 261 -17.19 5.55 -0.14
C SER A 261 -16.83 6.05 1.27
N PHE A 262 -16.90 7.36 1.50
CA PHE A 262 -16.62 7.96 2.81
C PHE A 262 -17.88 7.95 3.68
N ARG A 263 -17.73 7.52 4.92
CA ARG A 263 -18.76 7.60 5.96
C ARG A 263 -18.25 8.48 7.09
N SER A 264 -18.92 9.61 7.29
CA SER A 264 -18.63 10.50 8.40
C SER A 264 -19.10 9.86 9.72
N ASP A 265 -18.25 9.91 10.73
CA ASP A 265 -18.52 9.40 12.08
C ASP A 265 -18.64 10.57 13.08
N ILE A 266 -18.61 11.81 12.57
CA ILE A 266 -18.69 13.02 13.37
C ILE A 266 -20.15 13.26 13.75
N THR A 267 -20.45 13.16 15.04
CA THR A 267 -21.65 13.75 15.63
C THR A 267 -21.46 15.26 15.75
N VAL A 268 -22.53 16.02 15.59
CA VAL A 268 -22.53 17.51 15.62
C VAL A 268 -21.93 18.07 16.92
N GLU A 269 -21.84 17.26 17.96
CA GLU A 269 -21.29 17.62 19.27
C GLU A 269 -19.76 17.57 19.34
N ASP A 270 -19.09 16.87 18.43
CA ASP A 270 -17.63 16.69 18.43
C ASP A 270 -16.84 17.83 17.73
N GLY A 271 -17.50 18.92 17.38
CA GLY A 271 -16.91 20.06 16.65
C GLY A 271 -15.84 20.87 17.40
N GLY A 272 -15.44 20.47 18.60
CA GLY A 272 -14.48 21.17 19.44
C GLY A 272 -13.19 20.43 19.75
N ASP A 273 -12.96 19.27 19.15
CA ASP A 273 -11.76 18.48 19.45
C ASP A 273 -10.49 19.15 18.92
N VAL A 274 -9.60 19.46 19.83
CA VAL A 274 -8.32 20.10 19.54
C VAL A 274 -7.25 19.02 19.41
N GLY A 275 -6.61 18.93 18.24
CA GLY A 275 -5.53 17.98 18.00
C GLY A 275 -5.79 17.06 16.81
N VAL A 276 -5.67 15.76 17.01
CA VAL A 276 -6.00 14.75 16.01
C VAL A 276 -7.47 14.36 16.15
N THR A 277 -8.27 14.67 15.14
CA THR A 277 -9.70 14.38 15.12
C THR A 277 -9.99 13.17 14.23
N LYS A 278 -10.93 12.33 14.65
CA LYS A 278 -11.44 11.23 13.85
C LYS A 278 -12.56 11.77 12.96
N GLU A 279 -12.35 11.73 11.64
CA GLU A 279 -13.30 12.26 10.66
C GLU A 279 -14.37 11.25 10.23
N GLY A 280 -13.99 9.99 10.16
CA GLY A 280 -14.87 8.94 9.69
C GLY A 280 -14.13 7.71 9.18
N THR A 281 -14.82 6.92 8.36
CA THR A 281 -14.28 5.71 7.76
C THR A 281 -14.35 5.77 6.23
N LEU A 282 -13.27 5.35 5.58
CA LEU A 282 -13.16 5.26 4.13
C LEU A 282 -13.19 3.78 3.70
N GLY A 283 -14.09 3.42 2.77
CA GLY A 283 -14.20 2.05 2.26
C GLY A 283 -14.57 1.01 3.32
N ASN A 284 -15.24 1.39 4.42
CA ASN A 284 -15.61 0.54 5.56
C ASN A 284 -14.42 -0.13 6.30
N LYS A 285 -13.19 0.27 6.02
CA LYS A 285 -12.01 -0.37 6.56
C LYS A 285 -10.99 0.62 7.15
N LEU A 286 -10.82 1.75 6.49
CA LEU A 286 -9.79 2.73 6.84
C LEU A 286 -10.40 3.81 7.72
N THR A 287 -9.90 3.98 8.94
CA THR A 287 -10.28 5.10 9.81
C THR A 287 -9.48 6.32 9.40
N VAL A 288 -10.16 7.43 9.12
CA VAL A 288 -9.54 8.68 8.70
C VAL A 288 -9.41 9.61 9.89
N HIS A 289 -8.20 10.07 10.13
CA HIS A 289 -7.85 11.06 11.13
C HIS A 289 -7.33 12.32 10.45
N SER A 290 -7.78 13.48 10.88
CA SER A 290 -7.28 14.76 10.41
C SER A 290 -6.56 15.53 11.53
N THR A 291 -5.54 16.28 11.15
CA THR A 291 -4.85 17.19 12.04
C THR A 291 -4.24 18.35 11.28
N ALA A 292 -4.42 19.56 11.77
CA ALA A 292 -3.90 20.79 11.17
C ALA A 292 -2.36 20.90 11.18
N TYR A 293 -1.69 20.07 11.98
CA TYR A 293 -0.21 20.06 12.07
C TYR A 293 0.43 19.12 11.09
N PHE A 294 -0.36 18.43 10.26
CA PHE A 294 0.15 17.50 9.26
C PHE A 294 0.50 18.23 7.96
N PRO A 295 1.54 17.80 7.22
CA PRO A 295 1.88 18.40 5.93
C PRO A 295 0.71 18.31 4.93
N ARG A 296 0.37 19.44 4.29
CA ARG A 296 -0.80 19.57 3.42
C ARG A 296 -0.88 18.56 2.27
N ASN A 297 0.27 18.17 1.73
CA ASN A 297 0.33 17.35 0.52
C ASN A 297 0.50 15.86 0.78
N LEU A 298 0.38 15.42 2.02
CA LEU A 298 0.67 14.05 2.40
C LEU A 298 -0.53 13.35 3.01
N ILE A 299 -0.64 12.06 2.72
CA ILE A 299 -1.49 11.13 3.45
C ILE A 299 -0.59 10.03 4.01
N LEU A 300 -0.61 9.85 5.31
CA LEU A 300 0.07 8.75 5.98
C LEU A 300 -0.89 7.57 6.10
N VAL A 301 -0.52 6.46 5.50
CA VAL A 301 -1.26 5.20 5.55
C VAL A 301 -0.62 4.30 6.58
N VAL A 302 -1.39 3.90 7.58
CA VAL A 302 -0.89 3.20 8.76
C VAL A 302 -1.55 1.83 8.90
N ARG A 303 -0.77 0.84 9.29
CA ARG A 303 -1.27 -0.42 9.82
C ARG A 303 -1.12 -0.43 11.33
N LYS A 304 -2.25 -0.42 12.04
CA LYS A 304 -2.30 -0.59 13.49
C LYS A 304 -2.60 -2.04 13.82
N GLY A 305 -1.67 -2.72 14.45
CA GLY A 305 -1.83 -4.08 14.92
C GLY A 305 -2.26 -4.15 16.39
N SER A 306 -2.81 -5.28 16.81
CA SER A 306 -3.20 -5.56 18.19
C SER A 306 -2.14 -6.34 18.98
N SER A 307 -1.15 -6.91 18.28
CA SER A 307 -0.10 -7.75 18.85
C SER A 307 1.23 -7.00 18.95
N TRP A 308 2.06 -7.35 19.92
CA TRP A 308 3.42 -6.81 20.03
C TRP A 308 4.29 -7.10 18.79
N LEU A 309 4.04 -8.20 18.08
CA LEU A 309 4.68 -8.53 16.81
C LEU A 309 4.33 -7.58 15.68
N GLU A 310 3.23 -6.85 15.82
CA GLU A 310 2.71 -5.87 14.85
C GLU A 310 3.01 -4.43 15.25
N THR A 311 3.89 -4.24 16.24
CA THR A 311 4.27 -2.91 16.72
C THR A 311 5.19 -2.23 15.70
N GLY A 312 4.71 -1.14 15.10
CA GLY A 312 5.47 -0.31 14.18
C GLY A 312 6.25 0.81 14.87
N PHE A 313 5.64 1.44 15.87
CA PHE A 313 6.19 2.56 16.63
C PHE A 313 5.92 2.38 18.11
N VAL A 314 6.89 2.73 18.94
CA VAL A 314 6.78 2.67 20.40
C VAL A 314 6.87 4.06 20.97
N TYR A 315 5.86 4.42 21.75
CA TYR A 315 5.87 5.58 22.62
C TYR A 315 5.91 5.11 24.08
N ALA A 316 6.95 5.48 24.80
CA ALA A 316 7.20 5.05 26.17
C ALA A 316 7.26 6.27 27.10
N PRO A 317 6.15 6.66 27.77
CA PRO A 317 6.17 7.71 28.75
C PRO A 317 6.91 7.22 30.01
N TYR A 318 7.96 7.95 30.41
CA TYR A 318 8.70 7.68 31.63
C TYR A 318 8.16 8.49 32.80
N ILE A 319 7.95 9.79 32.58
CA ILE A 319 7.28 10.68 33.50
C ILE A 319 6.06 11.24 32.78
N PRO A 320 4.84 10.93 33.22
CA PRO A 320 3.66 11.57 32.70
C PRO A 320 3.71 13.08 32.97
N LEU A 321 2.65 13.80 32.72
CA LEU A 321 2.62 15.22 32.90
C LEU A 321 2.83 15.57 34.42
N LEU A 322 3.96 16.19 34.72
CA LEU A 322 4.28 16.69 36.07
C LEU A 322 4.13 18.21 36.09
N MET A 323 3.34 18.73 37.00
CA MET A 323 3.11 20.16 37.20
C MET A 323 3.82 20.63 38.45
N THR A 324 4.40 21.83 38.42
CA THR A 324 4.96 22.47 39.59
C THR A 324 3.87 23.27 40.32
N ASN A 325 4.06 23.48 41.60
CA ASN A 325 3.27 24.50 42.35
C ASN A 325 3.56 25.88 41.78
N VAL A 326 2.67 26.80 41.97
CA VAL A 326 2.88 28.20 41.60
C VAL A 326 4.03 28.77 42.42
N VAL A 327 5.01 29.34 41.76
CA VAL A 327 6.18 30.01 42.36
C VAL A 327 6.10 31.46 41.96
N GLN A 328 6.12 32.35 42.94
CA GLN A 328 6.20 33.79 42.70
C GLN A 328 7.66 34.20 42.50
N ASP A 329 7.89 34.95 41.43
CA ASP A 329 9.19 35.56 41.17
C ASP A 329 9.39 36.72 42.16
N PRO A 330 10.46 36.72 42.99
CA PRO A 330 10.65 37.74 44.01
C PRO A 330 10.93 39.14 43.43
N ASP A 331 11.43 39.21 42.17
CA ASP A 331 11.79 40.50 41.57
C ASP A 331 10.57 41.24 40.98
N PHE A 332 9.58 40.49 40.47
CA PHE A 332 8.44 41.06 39.76
C PHE A 332 7.07 40.68 40.36
N PHE A 333 7.05 39.90 41.42
CA PHE A 333 5.82 39.33 42.02
C PHE A 333 4.90 38.58 41.03
N GLN A 334 5.49 38.08 39.94
CA GLN A 334 4.75 37.35 38.91
C GLN A 334 4.64 35.88 39.27
N PRO A 335 3.43 35.33 39.40
CA PRO A 335 3.23 33.90 39.55
C PRO A 335 3.68 33.18 38.30
N THR A 336 4.39 32.08 38.49
CA THR A 336 4.96 31.22 37.44
C THR A 336 4.63 29.78 37.76
N LYS A 337 4.16 29.03 36.74
CA LYS A 337 3.90 27.61 36.84
C LYS A 337 4.56 26.88 35.69
N GLY A 338 5.11 25.70 35.94
CA GLY A 338 5.78 24.90 34.95
C GLY A 338 5.14 23.52 34.81
N VAL A 339 5.21 23.00 33.61
CA VAL A 339 4.80 21.63 33.29
C VAL A 339 5.96 20.92 32.62
N MET A 340 6.17 19.66 32.99
CA MET A 340 7.24 18.83 32.46
C MET A 340 6.71 17.45 32.12
N THR A 341 7.18 16.91 31.01
CA THR A 341 7.01 15.49 30.66
C THR A 341 8.33 14.90 30.17
N ARG A 342 8.50 13.61 30.40
CA ARG A 342 9.68 12.87 29.92
C ARG A 342 9.22 11.57 29.27
N TYR A 343 9.57 11.38 28.01
CA TYR A 343 9.19 10.20 27.25
C TYR A 343 10.30 9.78 26.29
N GLY A 344 10.27 8.51 25.92
CA GLY A 344 11.06 7.95 24.85
C GLY A 344 10.17 7.56 23.69
N LYS A 345 10.68 7.66 22.48
CA LYS A 345 9.98 7.23 21.27
C LYS A 345 10.97 6.57 20.31
N LYS A 346 10.49 5.57 19.60
CA LYS A 346 11.30 4.89 18.57
C LYS A 346 10.43 4.19 17.56
N MET A 347 10.82 4.32 16.29
CA MET A 347 10.29 3.49 15.23
C MET A 347 10.97 2.13 15.25
N VAL A 348 10.16 1.06 15.35
CA VAL A 348 10.63 -0.33 15.39
C VAL A 348 10.55 -0.95 14.00
N ARG A 349 9.41 -0.81 13.34
CA ARG A 349 9.16 -1.38 12.01
C ARG A 349 8.58 -0.32 11.07
N PRO A 350 9.40 0.24 10.21
CA PRO A 350 8.97 1.28 9.26
C PRO A 350 8.05 0.75 8.15
N ASP A 351 8.03 -0.57 7.92
CA ASP A 351 7.23 -1.20 6.86
C ASP A 351 5.72 -1.22 7.13
N PHE A 352 5.29 -0.82 8.34
CA PHE A 352 3.86 -0.65 8.65
C PHE A 352 3.31 0.71 8.21
N TYR A 353 4.18 1.59 7.69
CA TYR A 353 3.83 2.95 7.31
C TYR A 353 4.13 3.21 5.84
N GLY A 354 3.17 3.77 5.12
CA GLY A 354 3.30 4.19 3.74
C GLY A 354 2.81 5.61 3.53
N LEU A 355 3.20 6.21 2.42
CA LEU A 355 2.87 7.59 2.08
C LEU A 355 2.16 7.68 0.74
N VAL A 356 1.14 8.54 0.67
CA VAL A 356 0.58 9.04 -0.58
C VAL A 356 0.84 10.54 -0.65
N ILE A 357 1.47 10.99 -1.73
CA ILE A 357 1.75 12.38 -1.99
C ILE A 357 0.71 12.90 -2.98
N VAL A 358 -0.08 13.85 -2.51
CA VAL A 358 -1.11 14.52 -3.31
C VAL A 358 -0.49 15.75 -3.97
N GLN A 359 -0.47 15.76 -5.31
CA GLN A 359 0.02 16.88 -6.10
C GLN A 359 -1.14 17.82 -6.49
N ASP A 360 -0.80 19.06 -6.80
CA ASP A 360 -1.72 20.07 -7.32
C ASP A 360 -2.91 20.42 -6.40
N LEU A 361 -2.78 20.23 -5.10
CA LEU A 361 -3.84 20.47 -4.14
C LEU A 361 -4.29 21.96 -4.14
N GLY A 362 -3.37 22.90 -4.38
CA GLY A 362 -3.64 24.34 -4.43
C GLY A 362 -4.41 24.80 -5.68
N ASN A 363 -4.60 23.94 -6.67
CA ASN A 363 -5.29 24.26 -7.91
C ASN A 363 -6.78 23.84 -7.92
N LEU A 364 -7.28 23.39 -6.78
CA LEU A 364 -8.71 23.11 -6.55
C LEU A 364 -9.46 24.40 -6.13
N ALA A 365 -9.28 25.47 -6.88
CA ALA A 365 -10.06 26.70 -6.70
C ALA A 365 -11.32 26.69 -7.57
#